data_280d4248f5960a408bf5c20dddc73127
#
_entry.id   280d4248f5960a408bf5c20dddc73127
#
_cell.length_a   1.000
_cell.length_b   1.000
_cell.length_c   1.000
_cell.angle_alpha   90.00
_cell.angle_beta   90.00
_cell.angle_gamma   90.00
#
_symmetry.space_group_name_H-M   'P 1'
#
loop_
_entity.id
_entity.type
_entity.pdbx_description
1 polymer ?
#
loop_
_entity_poly.entity_id
_entity_poly.type
_entity_poly.pdbx_seq_one_letter_code
_entity_poly.pdbx_strand_id
1 'polypeptide(L)'
;MIICLEHLFNKENLMLMKNLFPSRVIVCVITLLTLTFPVFAQTTNATDEYEETLKKMMKLSGASAATDDLYPKMLSVMKLNAPGKDDAYWNDFAKDWKEKIENRVIELCMPAYKKHLTLEDLKAIAAFYESPVGRKYKESSLAVMREAMPLLIQELQTEMFREVRPGMDKQMVEHEQAMKEYEQKKKRDRELCAQAYLLPKDSIAVVPGKVYENGMSTTPSLYSIERRKKDTKVTFVQPIYWDSQWLYYSPGFKIVDKESGDEYNVRGYDGGASMDRLLTVEGFNHKYIYISLLFPKLKKSVKEIDILELPHAKDKELLPSNDDGKAKSYFNIRVKDYQASSGKKNKKVYF
;
A
#
# COMPACT_ATOMS: atom_id res chain seq x y z
N MET A 1 -11.51 22.80 4.61
CA MET A 1 -10.38 22.63 5.57
C MET A 1 -10.35 21.20 6.17
N ILE A 2 -11.43 20.44 6.14
CA ILE A 2 -11.45 19.04 6.63
C ILE A 2 -10.87 18.05 5.60
N ILE A 3 -10.98 18.34 4.32
CA ILE A 3 -10.53 17.46 3.21
C ILE A 3 -9.00 17.41 3.05
N CYS A 4 -8.26 18.42 3.52
CA CYS A 4 -6.78 18.42 3.45
C CYS A 4 -6.08 17.65 4.58
N LEU A 5 -6.77 17.34 5.67
CA LEU A 5 -6.21 16.58 6.79
C LEU A 5 -6.33 15.06 6.59
N GLU A 6 -7.27 14.61 5.79
CA GLU A 6 -7.45 13.18 5.50
C GLU A 6 -6.34 12.58 4.61
N HIS A 7 -5.67 13.41 3.79
CA HIS A 7 -4.55 12.96 2.96
C HIS A 7 -3.19 12.87 3.69
N LEU A 8 -3.07 13.47 4.87
CA LEU A 8 -1.85 13.38 5.71
C LEU A 8 -1.85 12.17 6.65
N PHE A 9 -3.00 11.53 6.85
CA PHE A 9 -3.14 10.32 7.65
C PHE A 9 -3.53 9.12 6.78
N ASN A 10 -2.66 8.77 5.85
CA ASN A 10 -2.79 7.49 5.15
C ASN A 10 -2.52 6.35 6.16
N LYS A 11 -3.32 5.29 6.08
CA LYS A 11 -3.30 4.12 6.98
C LYS A 11 -1.91 3.51 7.19
N GLU A 12 -1.01 3.70 6.24
CA GLU A 12 0.38 3.22 6.29
C GLU A 12 1.26 4.03 7.25
N ASN A 13 1.05 5.36 7.33
CA ASN A 13 1.79 6.22 8.27
C ASN A 13 1.33 6.01 9.72
N LEU A 14 0.08 5.62 9.93
CA LEU A 14 -0.44 5.29 11.26
C LEU A 14 0.11 3.97 11.80
N MET A 15 0.45 3.02 10.91
CA MET A 15 1.09 1.76 11.28
C MET A 15 2.56 1.93 11.66
N LEU A 16 3.27 2.84 11.02
CA LEU A 16 4.65 3.18 11.35
C LEU A 16 4.77 3.91 12.70
N MET A 17 3.82 4.79 13.03
CA MET A 17 3.81 5.49 14.33
C MET A 17 3.44 4.58 15.50
N LYS A 18 2.63 3.53 15.30
CA LYS A 18 2.29 2.56 16.36
C LYS A 18 3.47 1.70 16.80
N ASN A 19 4.45 1.50 15.93
CA ASN A 19 5.63 0.69 16.25
C ASN A 19 6.79 1.49 16.87
N LEU A 20 6.74 2.84 16.82
CA LEU A 20 7.81 3.71 17.30
C LEU A 20 7.63 4.26 18.73
N PHE A 21 6.42 4.16 19.30
CA PHE A 21 6.18 4.64 20.67
C PHE A 21 5.41 3.59 21.48
N PRO A 22 5.99 3.09 22.57
CA PRO A 22 5.25 2.25 23.50
C PRO A 22 4.11 3.06 24.12
N SER A 23 2.90 2.52 24.04
CA SER A 23 1.61 3.14 24.42
C SER A 23 1.53 3.73 25.84
N ARG A 24 2.57 3.58 26.64
CA ARG A 24 2.66 4.08 28.02
C ARG A 24 3.03 5.56 28.13
N VAL A 25 3.63 6.17 27.12
CA VAL A 25 4.04 7.59 27.15
C VAL A 25 2.87 8.52 26.80
N ILE A 26 1.98 8.10 25.93
CA ILE A 26 0.78 8.89 25.54
C ILE A 26 -0.24 8.92 26.68
N VAL A 27 -0.33 7.88 27.49
CA VAL A 27 -1.25 7.82 28.63
C VAL A 27 -0.81 8.74 29.77
N CYS A 28 0.48 8.94 29.98
CA CYS A 28 0.97 9.84 31.05
C CYS A 28 0.72 11.33 30.80
N VAL A 29 0.60 11.77 29.56
CA VAL A 29 0.30 13.17 29.25
C VAL A 29 -1.18 13.49 29.38
N ILE A 30 -2.06 12.49 29.18
CA ILE A 30 -3.52 12.67 29.26
C ILE A 30 -4.02 12.53 30.71
N THR A 31 -3.37 11.73 31.57
CA THR A 31 -3.81 11.50 32.94
C THR A 31 -3.44 12.61 33.93
N LEU A 32 -2.61 13.59 33.55
CA LEU A 32 -2.30 14.75 34.41
C LEU A 32 -3.35 15.89 34.32
N LEU A 33 -4.40 15.74 33.53
CA LEU A 33 -5.42 16.76 33.26
C LEU A 33 -6.80 16.50 33.87
N THR A 34 -6.97 15.48 34.71
CA THR A 34 -8.28 15.20 35.33
C THR A 34 -8.20 15.17 36.85
N LEU A 35 -8.26 16.32 37.50
CA LEU A 35 -8.72 16.48 38.88
C LEU A 35 -9.85 17.50 38.93
N THR A 36 -10.98 17.02 39.36
CA THR A 36 -12.31 17.66 39.41
C THR A 36 -12.44 18.69 40.52
N PHE A 37 -13.11 19.82 40.25
CA PHE A 37 -13.76 20.66 41.27
C PHE A 37 -15.08 21.24 40.74
N PRO A 38 -16.04 21.60 41.63
CA PRO A 38 -17.44 21.75 41.28
C PRO A 38 -17.85 23.16 40.80
N VAL A 39 -18.95 23.15 40.09
CA VAL A 39 -19.67 24.25 39.44
C VAL A 39 -20.30 25.20 40.45
N PHE A 40 -20.16 26.54 40.20
CA PHE A 40 -21.21 27.53 40.56
C PHE A 40 -21.38 28.51 39.41
N ALA A 41 -22.65 28.66 39.02
CA ALA A 41 -23.11 29.56 37.96
C ALA A 41 -23.44 30.94 38.55
N GLN A 42 -23.00 32.04 37.88
CA GLN A 42 -23.70 33.37 37.97
C GLN A 42 -23.38 34.26 36.73
N THR A 43 -24.38 34.55 36.01
CA THR A 43 -24.96 35.70 35.30
C THR A 43 -24.10 36.74 34.54
N THR A 44 -24.60 37.08 33.42
CA THR A 44 -24.31 37.80 32.18
C THR A 44 -23.53 39.13 32.20
N ASN A 45 -23.38 39.88 33.29
CA ASN A 45 -22.51 41.05 33.38
C ASN A 45 -21.04 40.72 33.73
N ALA A 46 -20.80 39.52 34.25
CA ALA A 46 -19.47 39.01 34.56
C ALA A 46 -18.73 38.45 33.34
N THR A 47 -19.45 38.26 32.23
CA THR A 47 -18.87 37.65 31.03
C THR A 47 -17.95 38.62 30.27
N ASP A 48 -18.39 39.88 30.15
CA ASP A 48 -17.61 40.91 29.47
C ASP A 48 -16.36 41.31 30.27
N GLU A 49 -16.47 41.43 31.58
CA GLU A 49 -15.32 41.75 32.45
C GLU A 49 -14.31 40.57 32.48
N TYR A 50 -14.79 39.35 32.50
CA TYR A 50 -13.92 38.17 32.43
C TYR A 50 -13.14 38.12 31.09
N GLU A 51 -13.83 38.38 29.98
CA GLU A 51 -13.23 38.40 28.66
C GLU A 51 -12.18 39.49 28.50
N GLU A 52 -12.48 40.71 28.93
CA GLU A 52 -11.52 41.83 28.92
C GLU A 52 -10.30 41.55 29.79
N THR A 53 -10.52 40.98 30.99
CA THR A 53 -9.43 40.62 31.89
C THR A 53 -8.58 39.50 31.31
N LEU A 54 -9.19 38.52 30.67
CA LEU A 54 -8.51 37.42 29.98
C LEU A 54 -7.66 37.97 28.81
N LYS A 55 -8.22 38.83 27.97
CA LYS A 55 -7.48 39.50 26.89
C LYS A 55 -6.26 40.27 27.44
N LYS A 56 -6.46 41.02 28.50
CA LYS A 56 -5.39 41.76 29.16
C LYS A 56 -4.29 40.85 29.69
N MET A 57 -4.67 39.78 30.38
CA MET A 57 -3.75 38.80 30.95
C MET A 57 -2.97 38.08 29.84
N MET A 58 -3.60 37.64 28.78
CA MET A 58 -2.94 36.99 27.65
C MET A 58 -1.94 37.90 26.95
N LYS A 59 -2.28 39.17 26.80
CA LYS A 59 -1.34 40.17 26.24
C LYS A 59 -0.14 40.45 27.17
N LEU A 60 -0.39 40.60 28.45
CA LEU A 60 0.65 40.83 29.43
C LEU A 60 1.60 39.64 29.61
N SER A 61 1.06 38.43 29.65
CA SER A 61 1.85 37.20 29.79
C SER A 61 2.66 36.83 28.52
N GLY A 62 2.29 37.37 27.36
CA GLY A 62 2.88 37.03 26.08
C GLY A 62 2.31 35.79 25.45
N ALA A 63 1.18 35.26 25.97
CA ALA A 63 0.49 34.13 25.37
C ALA A 63 0.00 34.42 23.93
N SER A 64 -0.24 35.69 23.60
CA SER A 64 -0.54 36.14 22.22
C SER A 64 0.68 36.16 21.30
N ALA A 65 1.92 36.17 21.84
CA ALA A 65 3.13 36.22 21.01
C ALA A 65 3.28 34.99 20.08
N ALA A 66 2.77 33.84 20.48
CA ALA A 66 2.75 32.64 19.62
C ALA A 66 1.89 32.84 18.36
N THR A 67 0.80 33.60 18.47
CA THR A 67 -0.04 33.98 17.33
C THR A 67 0.65 35.04 16.47
N ASP A 68 1.40 35.95 17.07
CA ASP A 68 2.16 36.98 16.34
C ASP A 68 3.25 36.38 15.46
N ASP A 69 3.91 35.32 15.89
CA ASP A 69 4.94 34.59 15.10
C ASP A 69 4.33 33.70 14.01
N LEU A 70 3.19 33.10 14.26
CA LEU A 70 2.50 32.20 13.31
C LEU A 70 1.85 32.98 12.15
N TYR A 71 1.33 34.16 12.48
CA TYR A 71 0.56 34.97 11.56
C TYR A 71 1.32 35.36 10.26
N PRO A 72 2.56 35.91 10.30
CA PRO A 72 3.31 36.26 9.09
C PRO A 72 3.58 35.04 8.19
N LYS A 73 3.81 33.87 8.80
CA LYS A 73 4.03 32.62 8.06
C LYS A 73 2.78 32.17 7.33
N MET A 74 1.63 32.22 8.01
CA MET A 74 0.36 31.90 7.36
C MET A 74 0.03 32.88 6.23
N LEU A 75 0.24 34.18 6.44
CA LEU A 75 0.04 35.20 5.42
C LEU A 75 0.94 34.96 4.19
N SER A 76 2.20 34.60 4.40
CA SER A 76 3.11 34.24 3.30
C SER A 76 2.58 33.07 2.45
N VAL A 77 2.08 32.03 3.10
CA VAL A 77 1.49 30.88 2.40
C VAL A 77 0.22 31.30 1.64
N MET A 78 -0.61 32.16 2.21
CA MET A 78 -1.81 32.69 1.54
C MET A 78 -1.48 33.53 0.32
N LYS A 79 -0.46 34.39 0.40
CA LYS A 79 0.06 35.18 -0.73
C LYS A 79 0.50 34.28 -1.87
N LEU A 80 1.19 33.17 -1.60
CA LEU A 80 1.63 32.21 -2.62
C LEU A 80 0.46 31.52 -3.34
N ASN A 81 -0.63 31.26 -2.62
CA ASN A 81 -1.79 30.55 -3.15
C ASN A 81 -2.83 31.45 -3.83
N ALA A 82 -2.68 32.79 -3.74
CA ALA A 82 -3.58 33.75 -4.38
C ALA A 82 -2.79 34.80 -5.18
N PRO A 83 -2.13 34.41 -6.28
CA PRO A 83 -1.40 35.35 -7.11
C PRO A 83 -2.35 36.36 -7.78
N GLY A 84 -1.95 37.64 -7.86
CA GLY A 84 -2.70 38.69 -8.54
C GLY A 84 -3.38 39.70 -7.60
N LYS A 85 -3.15 39.62 -6.30
CA LYS A 85 -3.53 40.68 -5.35
C LYS A 85 -2.30 41.52 -5.01
N ASP A 86 -2.51 42.86 -4.93
CA ASP A 86 -1.46 43.82 -4.60
C ASP A 86 -1.12 43.86 -3.09
N ASP A 87 -0.07 44.55 -2.73
CA ASP A 87 0.36 44.66 -1.34
C ASP A 87 -0.63 45.46 -0.48
N ALA A 88 -1.39 46.41 -1.06
CA ALA A 88 -2.41 47.13 -0.33
C ALA A 88 -3.50 46.23 0.15
N TYR A 89 -4.03 45.34 -0.73
CA TYR A 89 -5.02 44.32 -0.39
C TYR A 89 -4.51 43.42 0.77
N TRP A 90 -3.26 42.96 0.68
CA TRP A 90 -2.70 42.10 1.72
C TRP A 90 -2.46 42.80 3.04
N ASN A 91 -2.14 44.08 3.04
CA ASN A 91 -1.98 44.86 4.27
C ASN A 91 -3.33 45.08 4.99
N ASP A 92 -4.37 45.44 4.25
CA ASP A 92 -5.72 45.56 4.81
C ASP A 92 -6.25 44.22 5.30
N PHE A 93 -6.11 43.19 4.50
CA PHE A 93 -6.47 41.83 4.89
C PHE A 93 -5.72 41.37 6.15
N ALA A 94 -4.44 41.69 6.25
CA ALA A 94 -3.62 41.35 7.38
C ALA A 94 -4.15 41.96 8.69
N LYS A 95 -4.53 43.23 8.63
CA LYS A 95 -5.03 43.98 9.81
C LYS A 95 -6.37 43.38 10.29
N ASP A 96 -7.31 43.24 9.40
CA ASP A 96 -8.65 42.69 9.72
C ASP A 96 -8.57 41.23 10.21
N TRP A 97 -7.69 40.46 9.61
CA TRP A 97 -7.57 39.07 9.95
C TRP A 97 -6.87 38.83 11.29
N LYS A 98 -5.90 39.64 11.61
CA LYS A 98 -5.23 39.62 12.93
C LYS A 98 -6.26 39.82 14.05
N GLU A 99 -7.08 40.88 13.96
CA GLU A 99 -8.12 41.13 14.94
C GLU A 99 -9.15 40.01 15.07
N LYS A 100 -9.58 39.46 13.93
CA LYS A 100 -10.49 38.30 13.90
C LYS A 100 -9.91 37.07 14.56
N ILE A 101 -8.62 36.79 14.33
CA ILE A 101 -7.95 35.63 14.93
C ILE A 101 -7.78 35.84 16.43
N GLU A 102 -7.34 37.00 16.87
CA GLU A 102 -7.20 37.30 18.30
C GLU A 102 -8.51 37.11 19.04
N ASN A 103 -9.61 37.65 18.51
CA ASN A 103 -10.93 37.48 19.10
C ASN A 103 -11.37 35.99 19.08
N ARG A 104 -11.11 35.26 17.98
CA ARG A 104 -11.44 33.85 17.89
C ARG A 104 -10.66 32.95 18.84
N VAL A 105 -9.38 33.26 19.07
CA VAL A 105 -8.55 32.58 20.08
C VAL A 105 -9.14 32.78 21.47
N ILE A 106 -9.52 34.02 21.82
CA ILE A 106 -10.17 34.31 23.10
C ILE A 106 -11.46 33.52 23.27
N GLU A 107 -12.35 33.55 22.26
CA GLU A 107 -13.60 32.77 22.28
C GLU A 107 -13.36 31.28 22.52
N LEU A 108 -12.38 30.69 21.82
CA LEU A 108 -12.07 29.27 21.93
C LEU A 108 -11.42 28.90 23.26
N CYS A 109 -10.57 29.78 23.81
CA CYS A 109 -9.88 29.54 25.07
C CYS A 109 -10.74 29.83 26.31
N MET A 110 -11.67 30.77 26.19
CA MET A 110 -12.51 31.23 27.32
C MET A 110 -13.17 30.10 28.13
N PRO A 111 -13.82 29.09 27.52
CA PRO A 111 -14.43 27.98 28.28
C PRO A 111 -13.39 27.22 29.14
N ALA A 112 -12.17 27.03 28.60
CA ALA A 112 -11.11 26.37 29.34
C ALA A 112 -10.57 27.22 30.49
N TYR A 113 -10.38 28.52 30.26
CA TYR A 113 -9.96 29.44 31.31
C TYR A 113 -11.02 29.55 32.42
N LYS A 114 -12.30 29.72 32.07
CA LYS A 114 -13.42 29.77 33.05
C LYS A 114 -13.53 28.48 33.89
N LYS A 115 -13.13 27.34 33.36
CA LYS A 115 -13.10 26.08 34.10
C LYS A 115 -12.03 26.01 35.17
N HIS A 116 -10.91 26.71 34.98
CA HIS A 116 -9.71 26.55 35.83
C HIS A 116 -9.32 27.80 36.59
N LEU A 117 -9.75 28.99 36.16
CA LEU A 117 -9.41 30.25 36.76
C LEU A 117 -10.67 31.10 36.99
N THR A 118 -10.76 31.71 38.16
CA THR A 118 -11.78 32.70 38.47
C THR A 118 -11.39 34.07 37.90
N LEU A 119 -12.33 35.02 37.89
CA LEU A 119 -12.03 36.41 37.51
C LEU A 119 -10.94 37.05 38.41
N GLU A 120 -10.98 36.73 39.69
CA GLU A 120 -10.01 37.23 40.66
C GLU A 120 -8.63 36.62 40.40
N ASP A 121 -8.53 35.37 40.02
CA ASP A 121 -7.27 34.74 39.61
C ASP A 121 -6.68 35.44 38.38
N LEU A 122 -7.52 35.73 37.35
CA LEU A 122 -7.08 36.46 36.18
C LEU A 122 -6.58 37.87 36.49
N LYS A 123 -7.29 38.59 37.38
CA LYS A 123 -6.85 39.91 37.84
C LYS A 123 -5.51 39.83 38.59
N ALA A 124 -5.34 38.85 39.45
CA ALA A 124 -4.09 38.66 40.20
C ALA A 124 -2.92 38.30 39.25
N ILE A 125 -3.13 37.42 38.26
CA ILE A 125 -2.14 37.08 37.26
C ILE A 125 -1.78 38.32 36.40
N ALA A 126 -2.78 39.07 35.96
CA ALA A 126 -2.54 40.30 35.21
C ALA A 126 -1.72 41.33 36.02
N ALA A 127 -2.06 41.54 37.29
CA ALA A 127 -1.33 42.40 38.19
C ALA A 127 0.11 41.92 38.42
N PHE A 128 0.33 40.61 38.53
CA PHE A 128 1.68 40.05 38.59
C PHE A 128 2.48 40.43 37.34
N TYR A 129 1.98 40.24 36.13
CA TYR A 129 2.70 40.60 34.92
C TYR A 129 2.89 42.12 34.73
N GLU A 130 2.08 42.94 35.33
CA GLU A 130 2.26 44.40 35.38
C GLU A 130 3.35 44.84 36.37
N SER A 131 3.68 43.99 37.34
CA SER A 131 4.72 44.27 38.31
C SER A 131 6.14 44.27 37.68
N PRO A 132 7.13 44.92 38.29
CA PRO A 132 8.52 44.85 37.82
C PRO A 132 9.08 43.42 37.76
N VAL A 133 8.68 42.58 38.74
CA VAL A 133 9.11 41.17 38.81
C VAL A 133 8.45 40.34 37.71
N GLY A 134 7.15 40.54 37.48
CA GLY A 134 6.41 39.84 36.44
C GLY A 134 6.90 40.17 35.04
N ARG A 135 7.20 41.45 34.76
CA ARG A 135 7.85 41.84 33.50
C ARG A 135 9.20 41.17 33.30
N LYS A 136 10.05 41.23 34.33
CA LYS A 136 11.36 40.56 34.30
C LYS A 136 11.25 39.08 34.11
N TYR A 137 10.29 38.43 34.78
CA TYR A 137 10.01 36.99 34.62
C TYR A 137 9.62 36.63 33.19
N LYS A 138 8.69 37.39 32.59
CA LYS A 138 8.27 37.20 31.20
C LYS A 138 9.46 37.30 30.23
N GLU A 139 10.25 38.36 30.33
CA GLU A 139 11.42 38.59 29.48
C GLU A 139 12.48 37.49 29.66
N SER A 140 12.78 37.13 30.91
CA SER A 140 13.72 36.08 31.24
C SER A 140 13.25 34.71 30.78
N SER A 141 11.96 34.38 30.94
CA SER A 141 11.40 33.10 30.50
C SER A 141 11.51 32.91 28.98
N LEU A 142 11.23 33.98 28.22
CA LEU A 142 11.39 33.93 26.75
C LEU A 142 12.86 33.82 26.35
N ALA A 143 13.77 34.49 27.05
CA ALA A 143 15.21 34.39 26.80
C ALA A 143 15.72 32.95 27.12
N VAL A 144 15.38 32.45 28.30
CA VAL A 144 15.73 31.07 28.71
C VAL A 144 15.22 30.05 27.72
N MET A 145 13.95 30.15 27.29
CA MET A 145 13.40 29.23 26.28
C MET A 145 14.14 29.34 24.95
N ARG A 146 14.48 30.55 24.51
CA ARG A 146 15.22 30.77 23.26
C ARG A 146 16.62 30.18 23.31
N GLU A 147 17.27 30.19 24.44
CA GLU A 147 18.62 29.64 24.65
C GLU A 147 18.58 28.13 24.92
N ALA A 148 17.62 27.67 25.73
CA ALA A 148 17.52 26.24 26.11
C ALA A 148 16.94 25.33 25.03
N MET A 149 15.97 25.82 24.23
CA MET A 149 15.31 24.98 23.23
C MET A 149 16.27 24.42 22.17
N PRO A 150 17.20 25.18 21.59
CA PRO A 150 18.17 24.60 20.65
C PRO A 150 19.03 23.50 21.27
N LEU A 151 19.45 23.69 22.53
CA LEU A 151 20.26 22.70 23.26
C LEU A 151 19.43 21.42 23.52
N LEU A 152 18.18 21.58 23.94
CA LEU A 152 17.28 20.47 24.17
C LEU A 152 17.01 19.70 22.87
N ILE A 153 16.77 20.42 21.77
CA ILE A 153 16.54 19.79 20.45
C ILE A 153 17.79 19.02 20.00
N GLN A 154 18.96 19.60 20.17
CA GLN A 154 20.23 18.96 19.84
C GLN A 154 20.44 17.66 20.63
N GLU A 155 20.18 17.69 21.94
CA GLU A 155 20.34 16.54 22.81
C GLU A 155 19.34 15.45 22.47
N LEU A 156 18.07 15.82 22.30
CA LEU A 156 17.02 14.86 21.87
C LEU A 156 17.34 14.23 20.53
N GLN A 157 17.83 15.01 19.56
CA GLN A 157 18.27 14.47 18.27
C GLN A 157 19.43 13.49 18.45
N THR A 158 20.43 13.85 19.26
CA THR A 158 21.60 13.02 19.51
C THR A 158 21.21 11.69 20.14
N GLU A 159 20.37 11.70 21.18
CA GLU A 159 19.89 10.49 21.84
C GLU A 159 19.00 9.65 20.91
N MET A 160 18.09 10.27 20.18
CA MET A 160 17.25 9.60 19.21
C MET A 160 18.09 8.90 18.11
N PHE A 161 19.09 9.58 17.58
CA PHE A 161 20.01 8.97 16.60
C PHE A 161 20.84 7.86 17.19
N ARG A 162 21.26 7.97 18.46
CA ARG A 162 22.00 6.91 19.14
C ARG A 162 21.20 5.62 19.27
N GLU A 163 19.91 5.75 19.63
CA GLU A 163 19.02 4.58 19.80
C GLU A 163 18.49 4.01 18.49
N VAL A 164 18.19 4.86 17.51
CA VAL A 164 17.56 4.46 16.24
C VAL A 164 18.60 3.99 15.21
N ARG A 165 19.82 4.54 15.24
CA ARG A 165 20.87 4.24 14.26
C ARG A 165 21.16 2.73 14.06
N PRO A 166 21.33 1.93 15.11
CA PRO A 166 21.60 0.50 14.92
C PRO A 166 20.47 -0.24 14.20
N GLY A 167 19.22 0.17 14.43
CA GLY A 167 18.05 -0.36 13.73
C GLY A 167 17.98 0.07 12.27
N MET A 168 18.31 1.32 11.99
CA MET A 168 18.37 1.86 10.62
C MET A 168 19.49 1.20 9.81
N ASP A 169 20.69 1.03 10.39
CA ASP A 169 21.81 0.39 9.73
C ASP A 169 21.47 -1.06 9.35
N LYS A 170 20.80 -1.79 10.27
CA LYS A 170 20.31 -3.15 10.00
C LYS A 170 19.28 -3.17 8.86
N GLN A 171 18.30 -2.28 8.89
CA GLN A 171 17.28 -2.17 7.83
C GLN A 171 17.90 -1.81 6.47
N MET A 172 18.90 -0.92 6.46
CA MET A 172 19.61 -0.57 5.23
C MET A 172 20.34 -1.77 4.64
N VAL A 173 21.03 -2.57 5.47
CA VAL A 173 21.71 -3.79 5.02
C VAL A 173 20.70 -4.81 4.50
N GLU A 174 19.61 -5.04 5.22
CA GLU A 174 18.54 -5.95 4.78
C GLU A 174 17.90 -5.48 3.47
N HIS A 175 17.66 -4.18 3.32
CA HIS A 175 17.13 -3.61 2.08
C HIS A 175 18.11 -3.77 0.91
N GLU A 176 19.39 -3.51 1.14
CA GLU A 176 20.43 -3.68 0.11
C GLU A 176 20.55 -5.15 -0.33
N GLN A 177 20.48 -6.08 0.61
CA GLN A 177 20.47 -7.50 0.31
C GLN A 177 19.23 -7.91 -0.50
N ALA A 178 18.03 -7.45 -0.08
CA ALA A 178 16.79 -7.71 -0.80
C ALA A 178 16.80 -7.14 -2.22
N MET A 179 17.38 -5.95 -2.41
CA MET A 179 17.56 -5.34 -3.75
C MET A 179 18.50 -6.14 -4.63
N LYS A 180 19.63 -6.60 -4.08
CA LYS A 180 20.58 -7.48 -4.82
C LYS A 180 19.91 -8.80 -5.23
N GLU A 181 19.16 -9.42 -4.34
CA GLU A 181 18.40 -10.64 -4.65
C GLU A 181 17.34 -10.38 -5.71
N TYR A 182 16.63 -9.27 -5.62
CA TYR A 182 15.65 -8.87 -6.63
C TYR A 182 16.28 -8.67 -8.01
N GLU A 183 17.42 -7.99 -8.09
CA GLU A 183 18.13 -7.79 -9.35
C GLU A 183 18.64 -9.11 -9.94
N GLN A 184 19.16 -10.01 -9.11
CA GLN A 184 19.60 -11.33 -9.55
C GLN A 184 18.43 -12.16 -10.08
N LYS A 185 17.28 -12.15 -9.38
CA LYS A 185 16.05 -12.79 -9.84
C LYS A 185 15.59 -12.22 -11.17
N LYS A 186 15.53 -10.90 -11.29
CA LYS A 186 15.13 -10.22 -12.52
C LYS A 186 16.07 -10.50 -13.70
N LYS A 187 17.36 -10.64 -13.44
CA LYS A 187 18.35 -11.05 -14.46
C LYS A 187 18.10 -12.48 -14.91
N ARG A 188 17.94 -13.41 -13.97
CA ARG A 188 17.61 -14.81 -14.24
C ARG A 188 16.32 -14.92 -15.07
N ASP A 189 15.25 -14.23 -14.67
CA ASP A 189 13.96 -14.26 -15.38
C ASP A 189 14.09 -13.77 -16.83
N ARG A 190 14.89 -12.74 -17.07
CA ARG A 190 15.18 -12.27 -18.44
C ARG A 190 15.93 -13.33 -19.25
N GLU A 191 16.90 -14.01 -18.66
CA GLU A 191 17.66 -15.06 -19.31
C GLU A 191 16.77 -16.27 -19.65
N LEU A 192 15.88 -16.67 -18.73
CA LEU A 192 14.90 -17.73 -18.96
C LEU A 192 13.93 -17.38 -20.10
N CYS A 193 13.38 -16.17 -20.09
CA CYS A 193 12.48 -15.72 -21.15
C CYS A 193 13.19 -15.58 -22.50
N ALA A 194 14.46 -15.18 -22.51
CA ALA A 194 15.25 -15.08 -23.75
C ALA A 194 15.57 -16.47 -24.36
N GLN A 195 15.61 -17.52 -23.54
CA GLN A 195 15.82 -18.91 -23.98
C GLN A 195 14.51 -19.66 -24.26
N ALA A 196 13.37 -18.99 -24.05
CA ALA A 196 12.08 -19.62 -24.30
C ALA A 196 11.91 -20.03 -25.76
N TYR A 197 11.24 -21.15 -25.97
CA TYR A 197 10.89 -21.60 -27.32
C TYR A 197 9.76 -20.74 -27.87
N LEU A 198 10.05 -19.93 -28.90
CA LEU A 198 9.04 -19.12 -29.57
C LEU A 198 8.14 -20.01 -30.44
N LEU A 199 6.87 -20.05 -30.11
CA LEU A 199 5.88 -20.81 -30.90
C LEU A 199 5.67 -20.12 -32.27
N PRO A 200 5.83 -20.86 -33.40
CA PRO A 200 5.58 -20.32 -34.73
C PRO A 200 4.13 -19.87 -34.89
N LYS A 201 3.91 -18.63 -35.34
CA LYS A 201 2.55 -18.03 -35.45
C LYS A 201 1.58 -18.83 -36.31
N ASP A 202 2.07 -19.44 -37.38
CA ASP A 202 1.28 -20.25 -38.29
C ASP A 202 0.87 -21.62 -37.71
N SER A 203 1.55 -22.07 -36.66
CA SER A 203 1.23 -23.33 -35.94
C SER A 203 0.24 -23.12 -34.78
N ILE A 204 0.01 -21.90 -34.33
CA ILE A 204 -0.86 -21.62 -33.19
C ILE A 204 -2.33 -21.66 -33.61
N ALA A 205 -3.09 -22.52 -33.00
CA ALA A 205 -4.53 -22.58 -33.20
C ALA A 205 -5.28 -21.71 -32.21
N VAL A 206 -5.95 -20.67 -32.71
CA VAL A 206 -6.77 -19.75 -31.94
C VAL A 206 -8.16 -20.37 -31.68
N VAL A 207 -8.72 -20.17 -30.51
CA VAL A 207 -10.07 -20.59 -30.14
C VAL A 207 -11.09 -19.69 -30.82
N PRO A 208 -11.96 -20.24 -31.71
CA PRO A 208 -12.93 -19.43 -32.42
C PRO A 208 -13.94 -18.77 -31.49
N GLY A 209 -14.23 -17.48 -31.74
CA GLY A 209 -15.29 -16.75 -31.06
C GLY A 209 -14.98 -16.33 -29.62
N LYS A 210 -13.79 -16.66 -29.09
CA LYS A 210 -13.36 -16.20 -27.75
C LYS A 210 -12.38 -15.03 -27.88
N VAL A 211 -12.75 -13.93 -27.25
CA VAL A 211 -11.90 -12.75 -27.04
C VAL A 211 -11.76 -12.59 -25.54
N TYR A 212 -10.64 -12.06 -25.09
CA TYR A 212 -10.40 -11.77 -23.68
C TYR A 212 -11.48 -10.82 -23.14
N GLU A 213 -12.28 -11.29 -22.21
CA GLU A 213 -13.20 -10.50 -21.40
C GLU A 213 -12.57 -10.27 -20.03
N ASN A 214 -12.62 -9.05 -19.51
CA ASN A 214 -11.98 -8.61 -18.29
C ASN A 214 -12.26 -9.51 -17.06
N GLY A 215 -11.46 -10.53 -16.88
CA GLY A 215 -11.50 -11.42 -15.74
C GLY A 215 -10.20 -12.21 -15.69
N MET A 216 -9.24 -11.79 -14.86
CA MET A 216 -7.91 -12.39 -14.78
C MET A 216 -7.94 -13.81 -14.18
N SER A 217 -8.26 -14.82 -14.99
CA SER A 217 -7.85 -16.20 -14.67
C SER A 217 -6.69 -16.58 -15.58
N THR A 218 -5.50 -16.71 -15.04
CA THR A 218 -4.34 -17.24 -15.79
C THR A 218 -4.39 -18.76 -15.94
N THR A 219 -5.30 -19.41 -15.22
CA THR A 219 -5.44 -20.88 -15.26
C THR A 219 -6.08 -21.32 -16.57
N PRO A 220 -5.42 -22.20 -17.34
CA PRO A 220 -6.00 -22.77 -18.54
C PRO A 220 -7.26 -23.58 -18.23
N SER A 221 -8.22 -23.59 -19.16
CA SER A 221 -9.42 -24.42 -19.04
C SER A 221 -9.25 -25.72 -19.82
N LEU A 222 -9.66 -26.84 -19.25
CA LEU A 222 -9.69 -28.11 -19.99
C LEU A 222 -10.69 -28.00 -21.12
N TYR A 223 -10.26 -28.36 -22.34
CA TYR A 223 -11.08 -28.29 -23.54
C TYR A 223 -11.49 -29.65 -24.07
N SER A 224 -10.51 -30.54 -24.33
CA SER A 224 -10.81 -31.86 -24.90
C SER A 224 -9.79 -32.93 -24.51
N ILE A 225 -10.23 -34.18 -24.53
CA ILE A 225 -9.44 -35.39 -24.34
C ILE A 225 -9.64 -36.27 -25.56
N GLU A 226 -8.62 -36.45 -26.37
CA GLU A 226 -8.65 -37.24 -27.60
C GLU A 226 -7.80 -38.52 -27.43
N ARG A 227 -8.45 -39.69 -27.49
CA ARG A 227 -7.75 -40.98 -27.51
C ARG A 227 -7.28 -41.27 -28.93
N ARG A 228 -6.01 -41.05 -29.20
CA ARG A 228 -5.42 -41.34 -30.52
C ARG A 228 -4.89 -42.79 -30.59
N LYS A 229 -4.36 -43.19 -31.74
CA LYS A 229 -3.87 -44.54 -31.95
C LYS A 229 -2.69 -44.89 -31.01
N LYS A 230 -1.77 -43.95 -30.79
CA LYS A 230 -0.53 -44.19 -30.03
C LYS A 230 -0.49 -43.52 -28.66
N ASP A 231 -1.32 -42.51 -28.44
CA ASP A 231 -1.29 -41.66 -27.27
C ASP A 231 -2.67 -41.09 -26.91
N THR A 232 -2.76 -40.34 -25.87
CA THR A 232 -3.89 -39.49 -25.49
C THR A 232 -3.47 -38.05 -25.52
N LYS A 233 -4.20 -37.23 -26.28
CA LYS A 233 -4.00 -35.78 -26.35
C LYS A 233 -5.00 -35.10 -25.44
N VAL A 234 -4.50 -34.25 -24.53
CA VAL A 234 -5.31 -33.39 -23.68
C VAL A 234 -5.07 -31.94 -24.11
N THR A 235 -6.14 -31.27 -24.48
CA THR A 235 -6.08 -29.89 -24.97
C THR A 235 -6.68 -28.97 -23.96
N PHE A 236 -5.97 -27.85 -23.69
CA PHE A 236 -6.38 -26.78 -22.83
C PHE A 236 -6.60 -25.50 -23.65
N VAL A 237 -7.47 -24.62 -23.17
CA VAL A 237 -7.66 -23.27 -23.68
C VAL A 237 -6.87 -22.34 -22.77
N GLN A 238 -5.83 -21.74 -23.32
CA GLN A 238 -4.91 -20.83 -22.63
C GLN A 238 -5.23 -19.38 -23.00
N PRO A 239 -5.55 -18.51 -22.06
CA PRO A 239 -5.69 -17.08 -22.32
C PRO A 239 -4.33 -16.42 -22.51
N ILE A 240 -4.23 -15.50 -23.47
CA ILE A 240 -3.06 -14.68 -23.77
C ILE A 240 -3.41 -13.22 -23.50
N TYR A 241 -2.72 -12.60 -22.53
CA TYR A 241 -3.00 -11.26 -22.04
C TYR A 241 -2.08 -10.20 -22.63
N TRP A 242 -0.88 -10.58 -23.05
CA TRP A 242 0.18 -9.66 -23.49
C TRP A 242 0.61 -10.00 -24.92
N ASP A 243 1.22 -9.04 -25.57
CA ASP A 243 1.78 -9.23 -26.93
C ASP A 243 2.87 -10.29 -26.97
N SER A 244 3.66 -10.39 -25.91
CA SER A 244 4.61 -11.46 -25.68
C SER A 244 4.33 -12.05 -24.30
N GLN A 245 3.99 -13.34 -24.27
CA GLN A 245 3.66 -14.07 -23.05
C GLN A 245 4.40 -15.39 -23.00
N TRP A 246 5.13 -15.62 -21.91
CA TRP A 246 5.68 -16.93 -21.63
C TRP A 246 4.60 -17.87 -21.05
N LEU A 247 4.75 -19.16 -21.36
CA LEU A 247 3.90 -20.22 -20.87
C LEU A 247 4.77 -21.34 -20.33
N TYR A 248 4.31 -21.96 -19.26
CA TYR A 248 4.97 -23.12 -18.69
C TYR A 248 3.93 -24.18 -18.28
N TYR A 249 4.18 -25.42 -18.68
CA TYR A 249 3.47 -26.59 -18.24
C TYR A 249 4.49 -27.57 -17.69
N SER A 250 4.38 -27.88 -16.38
CA SER A 250 5.36 -28.72 -15.69
C SER A 250 5.50 -30.11 -16.30
N PRO A 251 6.71 -30.66 -16.40
CA PRO A 251 6.89 -32.09 -16.68
C PRO A 251 6.26 -33.02 -15.62
N GLY A 252 5.81 -32.46 -14.49
CA GLY A 252 5.07 -33.17 -13.45
C GLY A 252 3.59 -33.42 -13.75
N PHE A 253 3.08 -33.01 -14.92
CA PHE A 253 1.71 -33.34 -15.31
C PHE A 253 1.50 -34.83 -15.43
N LYS A 254 0.41 -35.34 -14.83
CA LYS A 254 -0.03 -36.71 -14.98
C LYS A 254 -1.55 -36.83 -15.02
N ILE A 255 -2.04 -37.92 -15.64
CA ILE A 255 -3.40 -38.34 -15.53
C ILE A 255 -3.47 -39.54 -14.58
N VAL A 256 -4.42 -39.54 -13.68
CA VAL A 256 -4.72 -40.66 -12.75
C VAL A 256 -6.09 -41.19 -13.06
N ASP A 257 -6.19 -42.48 -13.35
CA ASP A 257 -7.48 -43.18 -13.48
C ASP A 257 -8.10 -43.35 -12.08
N LYS A 258 -9.30 -42.85 -11.90
CA LYS A 258 -10.01 -42.89 -10.61
C LYS A 258 -10.39 -44.30 -10.16
N GLU A 259 -10.60 -45.22 -11.10
CA GLU A 259 -11.06 -46.60 -10.82
C GLU A 259 -9.86 -47.51 -10.50
N SER A 260 -8.82 -47.46 -11.33
CA SER A 260 -7.68 -48.38 -11.19
C SER A 260 -6.48 -47.76 -10.42
N GLY A 261 -6.41 -46.44 -10.32
CA GLY A 261 -5.24 -45.74 -9.80
C GLY A 261 -4.06 -45.70 -10.79
N ASP A 262 -4.24 -46.16 -12.03
CA ASP A 262 -3.19 -46.16 -13.05
C ASP A 262 -2.77 -44.69 -13.33
N GLU A 263 -1.46 -44.46 -13.40
CA GLU A 263 -0.87 -43.15 -13.67
C GLU A 263 -0.31 -43.09 -15.11
N TYR A 264 -0.56 -41.97 -15.77
CA TYR A 264 -0.08 -41.69 -17.13
C TYR A 264 0.67 -40.34 -17.10
N ASN A 265 2.01 -40.38 -17.04
CA ASN A 265 2.84 -39.20 -17.01
C ASN A 265 2.88 -38.49 -18.36
N VAL A 266 2.93 -37.18 -18.37
CA VAL A 266 3.03 -36.36 -19.58
C VAL A 266 4.28 -36.72 -20.39
N ARG A 267 4.16 -36.70 -21.72
CA ARG A 267 5.27 -37.00 -22.65
C ARG A 267 5.83 -35.75 -23.34
N GLY A 268 5.07 -34.68 -23.44
CA GLY A 268 5.44 -33.47 -24.13
C GLY A 268 4.26 -32.71 -24.70
N TYR A 269 4.56 -31.66 -25.45
CA TYR A 269 3.56 -30.92 -26.22
C TYR A 269 3.25 -31.61 -27.56
N ASP A 270 2.02 -31.45 -28.05
CA ASP A 270 1.62 -32.00 -29.38
C ASP A 270 2.32 -31.33 -30.57
N GLY A 271 2.96 -30.19 -30.36
CA GLY A 271 3.79 -29.47 -31.34
C GLY A 271 5.25 -29.89 -31.38
N GLY A 272 5.68 -30.85 -30.53
CA GLY A 272 7.06 -31.33 -30.48
C GLY A 272 8.01 -30.44 -29.72
N ALA A 273 7.55 -29.35 -29.12
CA ALA A 273 8.35 -28.57 -28.20
C ALA A 273 8.71 -29.38 -26.96
N SER A 274 9.89 -29.18 -26.43
CA SER A 274 10.35 -29.85 -25.21
C SER A 274 9.75 -29.19 -23.96
N MET A 275 9.47 -29.98 -22.93
CA MET A 275 8.98 -29.50 -21.63
C MET A 275 10.10 -29.05 -20.70
N ASP A 276 11.33 -29.01 -21.18
CA ASP A 276 12.51 -28.56 -20.44
C ASP A 276 12.81 -27.06 -20.62
N ARG A 277 11.90 -26.30 -21.17
CA ARG A 277 12.00 -24.85 -21.41
C ARG A 277 10.64 -24.17 -21.34
N LEU A 278 10.66 -22.85 -21.20
CA LEU A 278 9.48 -22.02 -21.37
C LEU A 278 9.06 -21.98 -22.85
N LEU A 279 7.77 -21.82 -23.07
CA LEU A 279 7.22 -21.44 -24.37
C LEU A 279 6.97 -19.93 -24.37
N THR A 280 7.19 -19.26 -25.50
CA THR A 280 6.79 -17.88 -25.73
C THR A 280 5.82 -17.79 -26.88
N VAL A 281 4.75 -17.02 -26.67
CA VAL A 281 3.73 -16.71 -27.67
C VAL A 281 3.74 -15.23 -27.94
N GLU A 282 3.80 -14.84 -29.21
CA GLU A 282 3.83 -13.43 -29.63
C GLU A 282 2.72 -13.08 -30.63
N GLY A 283 2.10 -11.91 -30.46
CA GLY A 283 1.10 -11.37 -31.38
C GLY A 283 -0.29 -12.02 -31.23
N PHE A 284 -0.59 -12.63 -30.09
CA PHE A 284 -1.89 -13.22 -29.76
C PHE A 284 -2.59 -12.52 -28.59
N ASN A 285 -2.18 -11.31 -28.26
CA ASN A 285 -2.80 -10.50 -27.23
C ASN A 285 -4.34 -10.48 -27.35
N HIS A 286 -5.05 -10.56 -26.23
CA HIS A 286 -6.51 -10.66 -26.12
C HIS A 286 -7.14 -11.86 -26.85
N LYS A 287 -6.40 -12.94 -27.07
CA LYS A 287 -6.88 -14.16 -27.69
C LYS A 287 -6.75 -15.34 -26.76
N TYR A 288 -7.51 -16.39 -27.07
CA TYR A 288 -7.36 -17.71 -26.47
C TYR A 288 -6.74 -18.64 -27.50
N ILE A 289 -5.75 -19.40 -27.07
CA ILE A 289 -5.08 -20.39 -27.90
C ILE A 289 -5.25 -21.79 -27.33
N TYR A 290 -5.07 -22.81 -28.17
CA TYR A 290 -5.04 -24.18 -27.72
C TYR A 290 -3.61 -24.58 -27.36
N ILE A 291 -3.43 -25.17 -26.17
CA ILE A 291 -2.21 -25.85 -25.74
C ILE A 291 -2.55 -27.32 -25.52
N SER A 292 -1.80 -28.22 -26.13
CA SER A 292 -2.07 -29.64 -26.05
C SER A 292 -0.89 -30.43 -25.48
N LEU A 293 -1.17 -31.25 -24.48
CA LEU A 293 -0.23 -32.15 -23.87
C LEU A 293 -0.49 -33.58 -24.33
N LEU A 294 0.57 -34.36 -24.50
CA LEU A 294 0.56 -35.76 -24.86
C LEU A 294 0.82 -36.65 -23.66
N PHE A 295 -0.03 -37.64 -23.50
CA PHE A 295 0.09 -38.67 -22.48
C PHE A 295 0.15 -40.07 -23.11
N PRO A 296 0.60 -41.09 -22.38
CA PRO A 296 0.41 -42.48 -22.83
C PRO A 296 -1.05 -42.73 -23.15
N LYS A 297 -1.28 -43.71 -24.03
CA LYS A 297 -2.62 -44.08 -24.45
C LYS A 297 -3.47 -44.57 -23.27
N LEU A 298 -4.55 -43.85 -22.96
CA LEU A 298 -5.54 -44.31 -21.99
C LEU A 298 -6.23 -45.57 -22.40
N LYS A 299 -6.36 -46.53 -21.47
CA LYS A 299 -7.15 -47.75 -21.69
C LYS A 299 -8.60 -47.37 -22.01
N LYS A 300 -9.28 -48.20 -22.79
CA LYS A 300 -10.70 -47.96 -23.16
C LYS A 300 -11.63 -48.00 -21.95
N SER A 301 -11.27 -48.77 -20.91
CA SER A 301 -12.00 -48.85 -19.63
C SER A 301 -12.03 -47.58 -18.81
N VAL A 302 -11.03 -46.71 -18.95
CA VAL A 302 -10.92 -45.47 -18.18
C VAL A 302 -12.09 -44.53 -18.46
N LYS A 303 -12.90 -44.25 -17.46
CA LYS A 303 -14.12 -43.42 -17.59
C LYS A 303 -13.97 -42.07 -16.91
N GLU A 304 -13.32 -42.04 -15.75
CA GLU A 304 -13.12 -40.86 -14.92
C GLU A 304 -11.65 -40.70 -14.50
N ILE A 305 -11.13 -39.49 -14.60
CA ILE A 305 -9.72 -39.21 -14.36
C ILE A 305 -9.55 -37.94 -13.54
N ASP A 306 -8.42 -37.85 -12.86
CA ASP A 306 -7.87 -36.58 -12.40
C ASP A 306 -6.67 -36.23 -13.28
N ILE A 307 -6.53 -34.93 -13.61
CA ILE A 307 -5.36 -34.39 -14.32
C ILE A 307 -4.65 -33.52 -13.33
N LEU A 308 -3.44 -33.88 -12.94
CA LEU A 308 -2.69 -33.24 -11.85
C LEU A 308 -1.39 -32.68 -12.40
N GLU A 309 -1.07 -31.47 -12.02
CA GLU A 309 0.27 -30.89 -12.16
C GLU A 309 0.98 -31.04 -10.83
N LEU A 310 1.93 -31.95 -10.74
CA LEU A 310 2.73 -32.16 -9.53
C LEU A 310 4.05 -31.39 -9.60
N PRO A 311 4.62 -30.99 -8.45
CA PRO A 311 5.94 -30.40 -8.42
C PRO A 311 6.98 -31.28 -9.11
N HIS A 312 7.79 -30.69 -9.95
CA HIS A 312 8.89 -31.35 -10.65
C HIS A 312 10.22 -30.64 -10.34
N ALA A 313 11.33 -31.38 -10.34
CA ALA A 313 12.64 -30.83 -10.02
C ALA A 313 13.01 -29.62 -10.90
N LYS A 314 12.63 -29.64 -12.17
CA LYS A 314 12.88 -28.57 -13.14
C LYS A 314 12.04 -27.31 -12.92
N ASP A 315 10.97 -27.37 -12.15
CA ASP A 315 10.10 -26.19 -11.95
C ASP A 315 10.87 -25.02 -11.31
N LYS A 316 11.76 -25.34 -10.36
CA LYS A 316 12.62 -24.33 -9.72
C LYS A 316 13.60 -23.65 -10.69
N GLU A 317 13.97 -24.34 -11.75
CA GLU A 317 14.91 -23.84 -12.76
C GLU A 317 14.19 -23.04 -13.85
N LEU A 318 12.98 -23.45 -14.21
CA LEU A 318 12.25 -22.96 -15.39
C LEU A 318 11.15 -21.96 -15.07
N LEU A 319 10.63 -21.92 -13.83
CA LEU A 319 9.61 -20.93 -13.45
C LEU A 319 10.25 -19.57 -13.17
N PRO A 320 9.78 -18.50 -13.79
CA PRO A 320 10.14 -17.14 -13.40
C PRO A 320 9.74 -16.83 -11.95
N SER A 321 10.44 -15.90 -11.35
CA SER A 321 10.31 -15.58 -9.92
C SER A 321 8.96 -14.98 -9.51
N ASN A 322 8.19 -14.49 -10.48
CA ASN A 322 6.85 -13.94 -10.28
C ASN A 322 5.74 -14.98 -10.42
N ASP A 323 6.07 -16.23 -10.76
CA ASP A 323 5.09 -17.31 -10.76
C ASP A 323 4.92 -17.83 -9.33
N ASP A 324 3.68 -17.87 -8.86
CA ASP A 324 3.34 -18.40 -7.54
C ASP A 324 3.36 -19.94 -7.48
N GLY A 325 3.66 -20.57 -8.61
CA GLY A 325 3.77 -22.04 -8.74
C GLY A 325 2.48 -22.78 -8.44
N LYS A 326 1.31 -22.13 -8.55
CA LYS A 326 0.03 -22.81 -8.34
C LYS A 326 -0.17 -23.90 -9.36
N ALA A 327 -0.24 -25.12 -8.83
CA ALA A 327 -0.46 -26.31 -9.63
C ALA A 327 -1.83 -26.27 -10.35
N LYS A 328 -1.80 -26.56 -11.64
CA LYS A 328 -3.02 -26.67 -12.47
C LYS A 328 -3.55 -28.10 -12.33
N SER A 329 -4.61 -28.27 -11.53
CA SER A 329 -5.21 -29.60 -11.30
C SER A 329 -6.70 -29.59 -11.63
N TYR A 330 -7.14 -30.67 -12.27
CA TYR A 330 -8.52 -30.85 -12.73
C TYR A 330 -9.01 -32.19 -12.20
N PHE A 331 -10.04 -32.16 -11.38
CA PHE A 331 -10.53 -33.34 -10.66
C PHE A 331 -11.87 -33.84 -11.20
N ASN A 332 -12.11 -35.15 -11.05
CA ASN A 332 -13.39 -35.82 -11.35
C ASN A 332 -13.84 -35.60 -12.82
N ILE A 333 -12.89 -35.69 -13.75
CA ILE A 333 -13.12 -35.45 -15.16
C ILE A 333 -13.68 -36.73 -15.80
N ARG A 334 -14.93 -36.67 -16.23
CA ARG A 334 -15.52 -37.76 -17.05
C ARG A 334 -15.05 -37.63 -18.49
N VAL A 335 -14.24 -38.58 -18.93
CA VAL A 335 -13.58 -38.54 -20.25
C VAL A 335 -14.56 -38.36 -21.40
N LYS A 336 -15.77 -38.93 -21.29
CA LYS A 336 -16.82 -38.82 -22.32
C LYS A 336 -17.32 -37.41 -22.56
N ASP A 337 -17.28 -36.55 -21.52
CA ASP A 337 -17.79 -35.17 -21.60
C ASP A 337 -16.81 -34.25 -22.36
N TYR A 338 -15.56 -34.67 -22.51
CA TYR A 338 -14.49 -33.94 -23.17
C TYR A 338 -14.00 -34.61 -24.46
N GLN A 339 -14.71 -35.62 -24.99
CA GLN A 339 -14.31 -36.21 -26.22
C GLN A 339 -14.44 -35.21 -27.37
N ALA A 340 -13.32 -35.00 -28.07
CA ALA A 340 -13.35 -34.20 -29.28
C ALA A 340 -14.24 -34.92 -30.32
N SER A 341 -15.29 -34.25 -30.80
CA SER A 341 -16.04 -34.73 -31.95
C SER A 341 -15.08 -34.88 -33.14
N SER A 342 -15.02 -36.01 -33.75
CA SER A 342 -14.15 -36.36 -34.89
C SER A 342 -14.53 -35.61 -36.17
N GLY A 343 -14.50 -34.27 -36.11
CA GLY A 343 -14.86 -33.37 -37.19
C GLY A 343 -13.62 -32.73 -37.80
N LYS A 344 -13.32 -33.10 -39.01
CA LYS A 344 -12.32 -32.51 -39.95
C LYS A 344 -10.94 -32.30 -39.42
N LYS A 345 -9.97 -33.05 -39.92
CA LYS A 345 -8.52 -32.85 -39.77
C LYS A 345 -8.14 -31.39 -40.07
N ASN A 346 -8.18 -30.53 -39.09
CA ASN A 346 -7.48 -29.26 -39.18
C ASN A 346 -5.98 -29.57 -39.17
N LYS A 347 -5.27 -29.15 -40.22
CA LYS A 347 -3.81 -29.28 -40.35
C LYS A 347 -3.03 -28.41 -39.38
N LYS A 348 -3.68 -27.67 -38.48
CA LYS A 348 -3.00 -26.81 -37.51
C LYS A 348 -2.49 -27.68 -36.35
N VAL A 349 -1.22 -27.54 -36.07
CA VAL A 349 -0.58 -28.13 -34.90
C VAL A 349 -1.07 -27.33 -33.68
N TYR A 350 -1.55 -28.05 -32.69
CA TYR A 350 -1.94 -27.46 -31.41
C TYR A 350 -0.73 -27.57 -30.47
N PHE A 351 -0.23 -26.44 -30.02
CA PHE A 351 0.78 -26.42 -28.99
C PHE A 351 0.18 -26.36 -27.60
#